data_863646340756cea7eca2df883f8118f2
#
_entry.id   863646340756cea7eca2df883f8118f2
#
_cell.length_a   1.000
_cell.length_b   1.000
_cell.length_c   1.000
_cell.angle_alpha   90.00
_cell.angle_beta   90.00
_cell.angle_gamma   90.00
#
_symmetry.space_group_name_H-M   'P 1'
#
loop_
_entity.id
_entity.type
_entity.pdbx_description
1 polymer ?
#
loop_
_entity_poly.entity_id
_entity_poly.type
_entity_poly.pdbx_seq_one_letter_code
_entity_poly.pdbx_strand_id
1 'polypeptide(L)'
;MRELTITISLWLIIIITVLCWKMPTVEVEEPSPVVEAVEVVTPEPEPEVTPQPWTDEEVIVLAKMLWGEARGVSSDAEKAACVWCVLNRVDHGYGDIITVVTAPEQFVGYREGNPADDDLITLCIDVLSRWYAEREGQVEVGRVLPADYLWFSGDSKRNHFRNAYKGGTVWDWSLPSPYED
;
A
#
# COMPACT_ATOMS: atom_id res chain seq x y z
N MET A 1 60.01 -4.76 47.33
CA MET A 1 58.82 -5.00 46.49
C MET A 1 58.11 -6.34 46.77
N ARG A 2 58.64 -7.24 47.54
CA ARG A 2 57.97 -8.54 47.86
C ARG A 2 56.97 -8.47 49.02
N GLU A 3 57.17 -7.51 49.92
CA GLU A 3 56.32 -7.32 51.12
C GLU A 3 54.96 -6.70 50.79
N LEU A 4 54.90 -5.85 49.74
CA LEU A 4 53.67 -5.15 49.36
C LEU A 4 52.69 -6.05 48.68
N THR A 5 53.14 -7.09 47.96
CA THR A 5 52.29 -8.03 47.24
C THR A 5 51.58 -9.00 48.18
N ILE A 6 52.19 -9.37 49.31
CA ILE A 6 51.61 -10.33 50.27
C ILE A 6 50.50 -9.66 51.08
N THR A 7 50.65 -8.39 51.44
CA THR A 7 49.63 -7.62 52.19
C THR A 7 48.35 -7.39 51.34
N ILE A 8 48.49 -7.10 50.07
CA ILE A 8 47.32 -6.90 49.15
C ILE A 8 46.53 -8.20 48.97
N SER A 9 47.22 -9.35 48.85
CA SER A 9 46.55 -10.64 48.73
C SER A 9 45.77 -11.04 49.98
N LEU A 10 46.29 -10.71 51.18
CA LEU A 10 45.61 -11.02 52.43
C LEU A 10 44.33 -10.17 52.63
N TRP A 11 44.36 -8.92 52.24
CA TRP A 11 43.17 -8.05 52.28
C TRP A 11 42.08 -8.46 51.31
N LEU A 12 42.44 -8.96 50.12
CA LEU A 12 41.48 -9.45 49.12
C LEU A 12 40.77 -10.71 49.62
N ILE A 13 41.46 -11.63 50.30
CA ILE A 13 40.86 -12.83 50.87
C ILE A 13 39.89 -12.48 52.02
N ILE A 14 40.22 -11.49 52.87
CA ILE A 14 39.35 -11.06 53.94
C ILE A 14 38.06 -10.40 53.39
N ILE A 15 38.17 -9.62 52.33
CA ILE A 15 37.00 -8.97 51.70
C ILE A 15 36.05 -10.01 51.08
N ILE A 16 36.59 -11.04 50.44
CA ILE A 16 35.79 -12.11 49.83
C ILE A 16 35.07 -12.95 50.92
N THR A 17 35.72 -13.26 52.05
CA THR A 17 35.09 -14.01 53.13
C THR A 17 33.99 -13.22 53.83
N VAL A 18 34.15 -11.91 54.00
CA VAL A 18 33.12 -11.06 54.62
C VAL A 18 31.92 -10.84 53.72
N LEU A 19 32.13 -10.79 52.38
CA LEU A 19 31.03 -10.70 51.40
C LEU A 19 30.21 -12.01 51.30
N CYS A 20 30.85 -13.17 51.47
CA CYS A 20 30.14 -14.46 51.45
C CYS A 20 29.29 -14.70 52.69
N TRP A 21 29.60 -14.07 53.84
CA TRP A 21 28.85 -14.28 55.09
C TRP A 21 27.62 -13.38 55.22
N LYS A 22 27.44 -12.41 54.33
CA LYS A 22 26.27 -11.50 54.32
C LYS A 22 25.22 -11.85 53.24
N MET A 23 25.27 -13.02 52.63
CA MET A 23 24.20 -13.44 51.76
C MET A 23 22.99 -13.87 52.61
N PRO A 24 21.81 -13.26 52.45
CA PRO A 24 20.61 -13.75 53.10
C PRO A 24 20.29 -15.13 52.53
N THR A 25 20.03 -16.09 53.42
CA THR A 25 19.45 -17.38 53.08
C THR A 25 18.10 -17.08 52.42
N VAL A 26 18.00 -17.34 51.10
CA VAL A 26 16.71 -17.36 50.40
C VAL A 26 15.99 -18.61 50.88
N GLU A 27 14.97 -18.41 51.69
CA GLU A 27 14.02 -19.46 52.06
C GLU A 27 13.30 -19.85 50.76
N VAL A 28 13.57 -21.06 50.27
CA VAL A 28 12.92 -21.62 49.11
C VAL A 28 11.53 -22.00 49.55
N GLU A 29 10.55 -21.12 49.32
CA GLU A 29 9.13 -21.46 49.39
C GLU A 29 8.88 -22.55 48.35
N GLU A 30 8.39 -23.71 48.77
CA GLU A 30 7.92 -24.79 47.89
C GLU A 30 6.83 -24.17 46.95
N PRO A 31 6.94 -24.32 45.66
CA PRO A 31 5.92 -23.82 44.76
C PRO A 31 4.61 -24.57 45.01
N SER A 32 3.63 -23.90 45.60
CA SER A 32 2.23 -24.31 45.49
C SER A 32 1.88 -24.56 44.02
N PRO A 33 1.10 -25.60 43.70
CA PRO A 33 0.66 -25.82 42.33
C PRO A 33 -0.25 -24.66 41.93
N VAL A 34 0.34 -23.64 41.28
CA VAL A 34 -0.43 -22.65 40.54
C VAL A 34 -1.05 -23.41 39.38
N VAL A 35 -2.34 -23.68 39.49
CA VAL A 35 -3.15 -24.07 38.34
C VAL A 35 -3.19 -22.81 37.46
N GLU A 36 -2.27 -22.73 36.52
CA GLU A 36 -2.27 -21.73 35.49
C GLU A 36 -3.56 -21.94 34.68
N ALA A 37 -4.54 -21.09 34.94
CA ALA A 37 -5.73 -21.03 34.09
C ALA A 37 -5.22 -20.69 32.69
N VAL A 38 -5.18 -21.67 31.81
CA VAL A 38 -4.95 -21.45 30.39
C VAL A 38 -6.12 -20.58 29.93
N GLU A 39 -5.83 -19.28 29.80
CA GLU A 39 -6.73 -18.35 29.16
C GLU A 39 -6.90 -18.87 27.72
N VAL A 40 -8.04 -19.47 27.44
CA VAL A 40 -8.44 -19.84 26.08
C VAL A 40 -8.58 -18.52 25.32
N VAL A 41 -7.49 -18.11 24.66
CA VAL A 41 -7.54 -17.02 23.69
C VAL A 41 -8.49 -17.49 22.60
N THR A 42 -9.74 -17.03 22.69
CA THR A 42 -10.69 -17.16 21.58
C THR A 42 -10.05 -16.43 20.40
N PRO A 43 -9.80 -17.09 19.28
CA PRO A 43 -9.25 -16.39 18.12
C PRO A 43 -10.20 -15.25 17.77
N GLU A 44 -9.67 -14.03 17.68
CA GLU A 44 -10.37 -12.88 17.16
C GLU A 44 -10.94 -13.27 15.78
N PRO A 45 -12.23 -13.06 15.50
CA PRO A 45 -12.78 -13.44 14.21
C PRO A 45 -11.98 -12.76 13.11
N GLU A 46 -11.44 -13.56 12.21
CA GLU A 46 -10.76 -13.07 11.01
C GLU A 46 -11.72 -12.09 10.30
N PRO A 47 -11.27 -10.89 9.91
CA PRO A 47 -12.14 -9.91 9.27
C PRO A 47 -12.79 -10.57 8.05
N GLU A 48 -14.12 -10.55 7.99
CA GLU A 48 -14.87 -11.01 6.82
C GLU A 48 -14.39 -10.24 5.61
N VAL A 49 -13.62 -10.90 4.73
CA VAL A 49 -13.17 -10.33 3.46
C VAL A 49 -14.42 -10.19 2.58
N THR A 50 -14.95 -8.99 2.53
CA THR A 50 -16.04 -8.68 1.59
C THR A 50 -15.51 -8.94 0.17
N PRO A 51 -16.19 -9.78 -0.64
CA PRO A 51 -15.73 -10.04 -2.01
C PRO A 51 -15.60 -8.73 -2.77
N GLN A 52 -14.39 -8.45 -3.29
CA GLN A 52 -14.16 -7.28 -4.12
C GLN A 52 -14.78 -7.52 -5.51
N PRO A 53 -15.41 -6.52 -6.12
CA PRO A 53 -16.04 -6.67 -7.42
C PRO A 53 -15.07 -6.72 -8.61
N TRP A 54 -13.77 -6.57 -8.37
CA TRP A 54 -12.67 -6.66 -9.35
C TRP A 54 -11.72 -7.80 -9.02
N THR A 55 -10.93 -8.19 -9.98
CA THR A 55 -9.91 -9.23 -9.84
C THR A 55 -8.52 -8.64 -9.59
N ASP A 56 -7.63 -9.43 -8.97
CA ASP A 56 -6.22 -9.04 -8.81
C ASP A 56 -5.53 -8.80 -10.15
N GLU A 57 -5.92 -9.53 -11.21
CA GLU A 57 -5.38 -9.37 -12.56
C GLU A 57 -5.71 -7.99 -13.13
N GLU A 58 -6.94 -7.50 -12.97
CA GLU A 58 -7.35 -6.17 -13.40
C GLU A 58 -6.54 -5.07 -12.70
N VAL A 59 -6.32 -5.20 -11.39
CA VAL A 59 -5.49 -4.27 -10.61
C VAL A 59 -4.05 -4.26 -11.12
N ILE A 60 -3.45 -5.43 -11.32
CA ILE A 60 -2.07 -5.57 -11.78
C ILE A 60 -1.90 -5.02 -13.21
N VAL A 61 -2.84 -5.26 -14.10
CA VAL A 61 -2.81 -4.73 -15.47
C VAL A 61 -2.90 -3.20 -15.47
N LEU A 62 -3.77 -2.61 -14.64
CA LEU A 62 -3.87 -1.15 -14.47
C LEU A 62 -2.58 -0.56 -13.88
N ALA A 63 -2.00 -1.16 -12.84
CA ALA A 63 -0.76 -0.69 -12.25
C ALA A 63 0.41 -0.74 -13.24
N LYS A 64 0.54 -1.80 -14.03
CA LYS A 64 1.54 -1.91 -15.11
C LYS A 64 1.31 -0.87 -16.23
N MET A 65 0.07 -0.56 -16.54
CA MET A 65 -0.27 0.51 -17.48
C MET A 65 0.16 1.87 -16.93
N LEU A 66 -0.19 2.18 -15.68
CA LEU A 66 0.24 3.41 -15.01
C LEU A 66 1.76 3.55 -14.97
N TRP A 67 2.48 2.47 -14.64
CA TRP A 67 3.94 2.50 -14.66
C TRP A 67 4.47 2.90 -16.04
N GLY A 68 3.90 2.37 -17.10
CA GLY A 68 4.32 2.68 -18.47
C GLY A 68 3.97 4.09 -18.93
N GLU A 69 2.78 4.59 -18.57
CA GLU A 69 2.23 5.84 -19.10
C GLU A 69 2.47 7.05 -18.18
N ALA A 70 2.59 6.84 -16.87
CA ALA A 70 2.57 7.93 -15.89
C ALA A 70 3.64 7.85 -14.79
N ARG A 71 4.64 6.96 -14.87
CA ARG A 71 5.69 6.85 -13.82
C ARG A 71 6.48 8.13 -13.59
N GLY A 72 6.57 9.01 -14.59
CA GLY A 72 7.26 10.30 -14.49
C GLY A 72 6.39 11.45 -13.96
N VAL A 73 5.11 11.18 -13.74
CA VAL A 73 4.14 12.16 -13.25
C VAL A 73 4.11 12.12 -11.72
N SER A 74 4.23 13.26 -11.05
CA SER A 74 4.19 13.35 -9.59
C SER A 74 2.77 13.37 -9.04
N SER A 75 1.80 13.97 -9.77
CA SER A 75 0.42 14.12 -9.34
C SER A 75 -0.35 12.79 -9.34
N ASP A 76 -0.89 12.42 -8.19
CA ASP A 76 -1.72 11.22 -8.07
C ASP A 76 -3.10 11.44 -8.71
N ALA A 77 -3.62 12.66 -8.72
CA ALA A 77 -4.82 13.02 -9.48
C ALA A 77 -4.65 12.74 -10.97
N GLU A 78 -3.48 13.05 -11.54
CA GLU A 78 -3.19 12.80 -12.95
C GLU A 78 -3.02 11.30 -13.26
N LYS A 79 -2.35 10.55 -12.37
CA LYS A 79 -2.27 9.08 -12.47
C LYS A 79 -3.65 8.44 -12.38
N ALA A 80 -4.48 8.87 -11.41
CA ALA A 80 -5.86 8.43 -11.28
C ALA A 80 -6.68 8.72 -12.54
N ALA A 81 -6.49 9.88 -13.17
CA ALA A 81 -7.16 10.21 -14.44
C ALA A 81 -6.79 9.25 -15.58
N CYS A 82 -5.56 8.69 -15.60
CA CYS A 82 -5.21 7.63 -16.56
C CYS A 82 -6.05 6.37 -16.33
N VAL A 83 -6.27 5.97 -15.07
CA VAL A 83 -7.15 4.83 -14.73
C VAL A 83 -8.60 5.16 -15.11
N TRP A 84 -9.11 6.33 -14.75
CA TRP A 84 -10.44 6.78 -15.14
C TRP A 84 -10.64 6.76 -16.68
N CYS A 85 -9.62 7.10 -17.45
CA CYS A 85 -9.67 7.01 -18.91
C CYS A 85 -9.89 5.57 -19.41
N VAL A 86 -9.25 4.57 -18.77
CA VAL A 86 -9.51 3.15 -19.06
C VAL A 86 -10.95 2.78 -18.71
N LEU A 87 -11.40 3.14 -17.50
CA LEU A 87 -12.74 2.81 -17.01
C LEU A 87 -13.84 3.49 -17.84
N ASN A 88 -13.63 4.73 -18.28
CA ASN A 88 -14.53 5.42 -19.21
C ASN A 88 -14.66 4.63 -20.52
N ARG A 89 -13.57 4.08 -21.05
CA ARG A 89 -13.63 3.25 -22.26
C ARG A 89 -14.40 1.95 -22.02
N VAL A 90 -14.25 1.32 -20.85
CA VAL A 90 -15.05 0.15 -20.46
C VAL A 90 -16.54 0.52 -20.48
N ASP A 91 -16.94 1.62 -19.86
CA ASP A 91 -18.33 2.09 -19.83
C ASP A 91 -18.88 2.46 -21.20
N HIS A 92 -18.01 2.85 -22.15
CA HIS A 92 -18.36 3.12 -23.56
C HIS A 92 -18.29 1.87 -24.45
N GLY A 93 -18.09 0.67 -23.88
CA GLY A 93 -18.19 -0.59 -24.60
C GLY A 93 -16.95 -0.98 -25.43
N TYR A 94 -15.76 -0.45 -25.09
CA TYR A 94 -14.50 -0.84 -25.73
C TYR A 94 -13.98 -2.21 -25.29
N GLY A 95 -14.61 -2.84 -24.30
CA GLY A 95 -14.26 -4.13 -23.73
C GLY A 95 -14.17 -4.06 -22.22
N ASP A 96 -13.65 -5.12 -21.59
CA ASP A 96 -13.27 -5.12 -20.18
C ASP A 96 -11.93 -4.38 -19.95
N ILE A 97 -11.53 -4.24 -18.70
CA ILE A 97 -10.29 -3.53 -18.30
C ILE A 97 -9.07 -4.10 -19.02
N ILE A 98 -8.94 -5.43 -19.03
CA ILE A 98 -7.78 -6.12 -19.64
C ILE A 98 -7.76 -5.88 -21.14
N THR A 99 -8.89 -6.05 -21.80
CA THR A 99 -9.06 -5.81 -23.24
C THR A 99 -8.70 -4.37 -23.61
N VAL A 100 -9.19 -3.39 -22.85
CA VAL A 100 -8.93 -1.95 -23.10
C VAL A 100 -7.44 -1.63 -22.95
N VAL A 101 -6.79 -2.12 -21.89
CA VAL A 101 -5.36 -1.82 -21.62
C VAL A 101 -4.45 -2.52 -22.63
N THR A 102 -4.75 -3.77 -23.00
CA THR A 102 -3.90 -4.58 -23.88
C THR A 102 -4.18 -4.38 -25.37
N ALA A 103 -5.20 -3.58 -25.72
CA ALA A 103 -5.53 -3.30 -27.11
C ALA A 103 -4.32 -2.68 -27.85
N PRO A 104 -4.00 -3.15 -29.08
CA PRO A 104 -2.87 -2.64 -29.84
C PRO A 104 -2.92 -1.12 -30.01
N GLU A 105 -1.78 -0.45 -29.84
CA GLU A 105 -1.58 1.00 -30.05
C GLU A 105 -2.43 1.92 -29.17
N GLN A 106 -3.06 1.39 -28.09
CA GLN A 106 -3.86 2.22 -27.18
C GLN A 106 -3.04 2.79 -26.01
N PHE A 107 -2.42 1.92 -25.23
CA PHE A 107 -1.54 2.32 -24.11
C PHE A 107 -0.11 1.90 -24.45
N VAL A 108 0.60 2.78 -25.16
CA VAL A 108 1.90 2.44 -25.78
C VAL A 108 2.98 2.15 -24.76
N GLY A 109 2.84 2.69 -23.54
CA GLY A 109 3.76 2.43 -22.42
C GLY A 109 3.51 1.10 -21.71
N TYR A 110 2.34 0.48 -21.88
CA TYR A 110 2.04 -0.81 -21.27
C TYR A 110 2.97 -1.91 -21.81
N ARG A 111 3.50 -2.71 -20.92
CA ARG A 111 4.22 -3.96 -21.18
C ARG A 111 3.85 -4.95 -20.09
N GLU A 112 3.71 -6.22 -20.43
CA GLU A 112 3.47 -7.28 -19.44
C GLU A 112 4.57 -7.36 -18.38
N GLY A 113 5.80 -7.06 -18.74
CA GLY A 113 6.96 -7.02 -17.84
C GLY A 113 7.13 -5.72 -17.06
N ASN A 114 6.22 -4.73 -17.19
CA ASN A 114 6.30 -3.53 -16.35
C ASN A 114 6.12 -3.86 -14.87
N PRO A 115 6.78 -3.16 -13.95
CA PRO A 115 6.49 -3.26 -12.52
C PRO A 115 5.03 -2.91 -12.20
N ALA A 116 4.52 -3.53 -11.15
CA ALA A 116 3.28 -3.16 -10.48
C ALA A 116 3.67 -2.77 -9.05
N ASP A 117 4.09 -1.52 -8.88
CA ASP A 117 4.55 -0.99 -7.60
C ASP A 117 3.37 -0.84 -6.63
N ASP A 118 3.60 -1.04 -5.34
CA ASP A 118 2.55 -1.04 -4.30
C ASP A 118 1.74 0.28 -4.28
N ASP A 119 2.40 1.42 -4.50
CA ASP A 119 1.73 2.72 -4.58
C ASP A 119 0.76 2.80 -5.77
N LEU A 120 1.16 2.26 -6.92
CA LEU A 120 0.31 2.21 -8.11
C LEU A 120 -0.85 1.22 -7.94
N ILE A 121 -0.60 0.07 -7.30
CA ILE A 121 -1.65 -0.89 -6.93
C ILE A 121 -2.67 -0.23 -6.01
N THR A 122 -2.23 0.46 -4.97
CA THR A 122 -3.10 1.15 -4.01
C THR A 122 -3.96 2.20 -4.71
N LEU A 123 -3.38 3.00 -5.59
CA LEU A 123 -4.11 3.99 -6.38
C LEU A 123 -5.14 3.34 -7.32
N CYS A 124 -4.78 2.24 -7.98
CA CYS A 124 -5.71 1.51 -8.86
C CYS A 124 -6.91 0.95 -8.08
N ILE A 125 -6.67 0.38 -6.89
CA ILE A 125 -7.73 -0.13 -6.00
C ILE A 125 -8.65 1.01 -5.55
N ASP A 126 -8.12 2.17 -5.18
CA ASP A 126 -8.91 3.33 -4.80
C ASP A 126 -9.81 3.80 -5.96
N VAL A 127 -9.27 3.95 -7.16
CA VAL A 127 -10.06 4.37 -8.33
C VAL A 127 -11.11 3.33 -8.71
N LEU A 128 -10.78 2.04 -8.67
CA LEU A 128 -11.75 0.95 -8.91
C LEU A 128 -12.89 0.98 -7.89
N SER A 129 -12.57 1.16 -6.61
CA SER A 129 -13.58 1.27 -5.54
C SER A 129 -14.58 2.39 -5.83
N ARG A 130 -14.08 3.55 -6.25
CA ARG A 130 -14.89 4.72 -6.64
C ARG A 130 -15.76 4.44 -7.87
N TRP A 131 -15.20 3.81 -8.89
CA TRP A 131 -15.90 3.47 -10.12
C TRP A 131 -17.04 2.48 -9.87
N TYR A 132 -16.81 1.45 -9.06
CA TYR A 132 -17.86 0.51 -8.68
C TYR A 132 -18.94 1.18 -7.82
N ALA A 133 -18.55 2.04 -6.87
CA ALA A 133 -19.51 2.82 -6.09
C ALA A 133 -20.40 3.71 -6.97
N GLU A 134 -19.85 4.34 -8.01
CA GLU A 134 -20.62 5.11 -8.99
C GLU A 134 -21.60 4.23 -9.76
N ARG A 135 -21.21 3.03 -10.17
CA ARG A 135 -22.08 2.06 -10.85
C ARG A 135 -23.20 1.51 -9.95
N GLU A 136 -23.01 1.51 -8.64
CA GLU A 136 -24.03 1.21 -7.64
C GLU A 136 -24.93 2.40 -7.33
N GLY A 137 -24.75 3.53 -8.00
CA GLY A 137 -25.60 4.72 -7.91
C GLY A 137 -25.13 5.75 -6.89
N GLN A 138 -23.89 5.64 -6.35
CA GLN A 138 -23.31 6.70 -5.55
C GLN A 138 -22.96 7.90 -6.42
N VAL A 139 -23.20 9.09 -5.90
CA VAL A 139 -22.80 10.36 -6.50
C VAL A 139 -21.61 10.94 -5.72
N GLU A 140 -20.83 11.80 -6.35
CA GLU A 140 -19.67 12.45 -5.71
C GLU A 140 -18.59 11.43 -5.24
N VAL A 141 -18.32 10.43 -6.08
CA VAL A 141 -17.31 9.39 -5.76
C VAL A 141 -15.86 9.91 -5.81
N GLY A 142 -15.64 11.20 -6.07
CA GLY A 142 -14.29 11.78 -6.20
C GLY A 142 -13.64 11.44 -7.57
N ARG A 143 -14.44 11.45 -8.62
CA ARG A 143 -13.97 11.32 -10.00
C ARG A 143 -13.12 12.54 -10.38
N VAL A 144 -11.92 12.29 -10.91
CA VAL A 144 -11.00 13.37 -11.34
C VAL A 144 -11.01 13.59 -12.86
N LEU A 145 -11.69 12.72 -13.62
CA LEU A 145 -11.82 12.82 -15.06
C LEU A 145 -13.29 12.60 -15.45
N PRO A 146 -13.94 13.49 -16.22
CA PRO A 146 -15.31 13.30 -16.67
C PRO A 146 -15.48 12.06 -17.56
N ALA A 147 -16.67 11.50 -17.59
CA ALA A 147 -16.96 10.22 -18.23
C ALA A 147 -16.77 10.20 -19.76
N ASP A 148 -16.82 11.35 -20.42
CA ASP A 148 -16.63 11.51 -21.86
C ASP A 148 -15.17 11.66 -22.29
N TYR A 149 -14.22 11.69 -21.35
CA TYR A 149 -12.79 11.79 -21.64
C TYR A 149 -12.16 10.40 -21.80
N LEU A 150 -11.89 10.02 -23.04
CA LEU A 150 -11.50 8.67 -23.46
C LEU A 150 -10.08 8.59 -24.00
N TRP A 151 -9.41 9.71 -24.21
CA TRP A 151 -8.07 9.77 -24.80
C TRP A 151 -7.14 10.67 -23.99
N PHE A 152 -5.86 10.31 -23.97
CA PHE A 152 -4.82 11.21 -23.49
C PHE A 152 -3.54 11.07 -24.32
N SER A 153 -2.68 12.05 -24.18
CA SER A 153 -1.33 12.04 -24.74
C SER A 153 -0.37 12.69 -23.73
N GLY A 154 0.79 12.05 -23.50
CA GLY A 154 1.84 12.57 -22.63
C GLY A 154 2.86 13.42 -23.38
N ASP A 155 3.45 14.41 -22.67
CA ASP A 155 4.60 15.20 -23.13
C ASP A 155 5.87 14.94 -22.30
N SER A 156 5.95 13.81 -21.62
CA SER A 156 6.98 13.39 -20.66
C SER A 156 6.96 14.11 -19.31
N LYS A 157 6.06 15.08 -19.11
CA LYS A 157 5.86 15.80 -17.84
C LYS A 157 4.43 15.71 -17.36
N ARG A 158 3.47 15.71 -18.29
CA ARG A 158 2.03 15.71 -18.03
C ARG A 158 1.30 14.89 -19.09
N ASN A 159 0.11 14.43 -18.71
CA ASN A 159 -0.86 13.82 -19.60
C ASN A 159 -1.98 14.84 -19.88
N HIS A 160 -2.33 14.96 -21.14
CA HIS A 160 -3.40 15.86 -21.63
C HIS A 160 -4.59 15.01 -22.05
N PHE A 161 -5.62 15.01 -21.22
CA PHE A 161 -6.85 14.23 -21.46
C PHE A 161 -7.79 15.00 -22.42
N ARG A 162 -8.47 14.25 -23.29
CA ARG A 162 -9.37 14.79 -24.31
C ARG A 162 -10.64 13.95 -24.45
N ASN A 163 -11.73 14.61 -24.83
CA ASN A 163 -13.00 13.95 -25.08
C ASN A 163 -13.20 13.54 -26.55
N ALA A 164 -12.24 13.76 -27.43
CA ALA A 164 -12.26 13.27 -28.80
C ALA A 164 -10.87 12.83 -29.27
N TYR A 165 -10.79 11.78 -30.11
CA TYR A 165 -9.55 11.13 -30.55
C TYR A 165 -8.54 12.09 -31.19
N LYS A 166 -8.96 12.95 -32.09
CA LYS A 166 -8.12 13.97 -32.72
C LYS A 166 -8.79 15.32 -32.59
N GLY A 167 -8.49 16.04 -31.52
CA GLY A 167 -9.11 17.32 -31.21
C GLY A 167 -9.94 17.25 -29.93
N GLY A 168 -11.13 17.83 -29.92
CA GLY A 168 -11.97 17.93 -28.73
C GLY A 168 -11.42 18.87 -27.66
N THR A 169 -12.08 18.89 -26.51
CA THR A 169 -11.70 19.73 -25.36
C THR A 169 -10.64 19.02 -24.55
N VAL A 170 -9.61 19.76 -24.17
CA VAL A 170 -8.62 19.31 -23.17
C VAL A 170 -9.21 19.50 -21.79
N TRP A 171 -9.02 18.49 -20.93
CA TRP A 171 -9.49 18.56 -19.54
C TRP A 171 -8.77 19.67 -18.76
N ASP A 172 -9.52 20.48 -18.06
CA ASP A 172 -9.08 21.69 -17.35
C ASP A 172 -8.91 21.51 -15.84
N TRP A 173 -9.06 20.25 -15.33
CA TRP A 173 -8.96 19.89 -13.92
C TRP A 173 -9.98 20.58 -13.00
N SER A 174 -11.16 20.90 -13.51
CA SER A 174 -12.20 21.63 -12.79
C SER A 174 -12.99 20.79 -11.78
N LEU A 175 -12.85 19.44 -11.79
CA LEU A 175 -13.44 18.59 -10.77
C LEU A 175 -12.60 18.62 -9.48
N PRO A 176 -13.25 18.58 -8.29
CA PRO A 176 -12.54 18.42 -7.04
C PRO A 176 -11.72 17.13 -7.03
N SER A 177 -10.46 17.20 -6.61
CA SER A 177 -9.59 16.02 -6.46
C SER A 177 -9.67 15.48 -5.02
N PRO A 178 -9.81 14.17 -4.83
CA PRO A 178 -9.65 13.53 -3.53
C PRO A 178 -8.17 13.29 -3.18
N TYR A 179 -7.25 13.56 -4.10
CA TYR A 179 -5.81 13.40 -3.93
C TYR A 179 -5.17 14.74 -3.57
N GLU A 180 -4.27 14.71 -2.60
CA GLU A 180 -3.42 15.84 -2.25
C GLU A 180 -2.21 15.82 -3.20
N ASP A 181 -2.00 16.91 -3.93
CA ASP A 181 -0.85 17.11 -4.85
C ASP A 181 0.25 17.94 -4.18
#